data_e14b129dd2d6ec4a84671d51a2d12f19
#
_entry.id   e14b129dd2d6ec4a84671d51a2d12f19
#
_cell.length_a   1.000
_cell.length_b   1.000
_cell.length_c   1.000
_cell.angle_alpha   90.00
_cell.angle_beta   90.00
_cell.angle_gamma   90.00
#
_symmetry.space_group_name_H-M   'P 1'
#
loop_
_entity.id
_entity.type
_entity.pdbx_description
1 polymer ?
#
loop_
_entity_poly.entity_id
_entity_poly.type
_entity_poly.pdbx_seq_one_letter_code
_entity_poly.pdbx_strand_id
1 'polypeptide(L)'
;MRSLLILLLLPLTTFAQLIVDTVPHNKNVILEEFTGIHCVFCPDGHVIAQSIKNIWPDDVFVLNLHTGGYAIPGQGEPDFRVIENDSIAEISNLAGYPAGTVNRRQFPATQGGGTAMSRGDWLDAASEILAQPSYVNIGMLMQYDTAANTLIVDVELYYTDSTTVDGFGLASINYLNVVLVQDSIAGPQTGASSFNPGAIINGPWSPTYSHQHMARKYITGQFGEAVTTMTPVGPGHFIFKRYIYPITPFIEGIAFKVEHIKAVGYVTENLHGEIITGTGVGVSSVLPPVAVMEILPITNDNVTYDIYGRVVKDLKKNTIYIKNNKKFIKL
;
A
#
# COMPACT_ATOMS: atom_id res chain seq x y z
N MET A 1 -63.14 15.61 10.49
CA MET A 1 -61.79 16.21 10.56
C MET A 1 -60.79 15.14 10.16
N ARG A 2 -60.19 15.22 8.97
CA ARG A 2 -59.15 14.30 8.51
C ARG A 2 -57.81 14.95 8.75
N SER A 3 -57.05 14.47 9.75
CA SER A 3 -55.68 14.90 10.01
C SER A 3 -54.79 14.47 8.88
N LEU A 4 -54.21 15.40 8.15
CA LEU A 4 -53.20 15.19 7.12
C LEU A 4 -51.81 15.03 7.81
N LEU A 5 -51.32 13.80 7.82
CA LEU A 5 -49.99 13.51 8.32
C LEU A 5 -48.97 13.89 7.23
N ILE A 6 -48.32 15.06 7.38
CA ILE A 6 -47.25 15.46 6.48
C ILE A 6 -45.97 14.69 6.91
N LEU A 7 -45.60 13.67 6.16
CA LEU A 7 -44.36 12.94 6.32
C LEU A 7 -43.21 13.81 5.76
N LEU A 8 -42.44 14.41 6.65
CA LEU A 8 -41.25 15.20 6.29
C LEU A 8 -40.16 14.24 5.85
N LEU A 9 -40.00 14.03 4.55
CA LEU A 9 -38.84 13.33 3.97
C LEU A 9 -37.61 14.24 4.06
N LEU A 10 -36.82 14.09 5.11
CA LEU A 10 -35.48 14.68 5.19
C LEU A 10 -34.60 13.99 4.13
N PRO A 11 -33.95 14.75 3.24
CA PRO A 11 -33.00 14.16 2.32
C PRO A 11 -31.81 13.60 3.12
N LEU A 12 -31.58 12.29 3.06
CA LEU A 12 -30.34 11.68 3.53
C LEU A 12 -29.22 12.15 2.59
N THR A 13 -28.53 13.21 3.00
CA THR A 13 -27.27 13.61 2.34
C THR A 13 -26.18 12.61 2.73
N THR A 14 -25.91 11.63 1.89
CA THR A 14 -24.73 10.79 2.04
C THR A 14 -23.51 11.62 1.68
N PHE A 15 -22.78 12.09 2.69
CA PHE A 15 -21.47 12.69 2.48
C PHE A 15 -20.51 11.58 2.03
N ALA A 16 -19.81 11.77 0.92
CA ALA A 16 -18.68 10.92 0.57
C ALA A 16 -17.55 11.23 1.57
N GLN A 17 -17.38 10.34 2.54
CA GLN A 17 -16.31 10.46 3.53
C GLN A 17 -14.95 10.29 2.85
N LEU A 18 -13.98 11.15 3.17
CA LEU A 18 -12.60 10.96 2.77
C LEU A 18 -12.05 9.69 3.42
N ILE A 19 -11.24 8.94 2.67
CA ILE A 19 -10.50 7.79 3.17
C ILE A 19 -9.26 8.28 3.92
N VAL A 20 -8.64 9.36 3.42
CA VAL A 20 -7.44 9.96 3.99
C VAL A 20 -7.79 10.94 5.10
N ASP A 21 -7.02 10.92 6.18
CA ASP A 21 -7.07 11.97 7.22
C ASP A 21 -6.41 13.27 6.71
N THR A 22 -6.98 14.40 7.10
CA THR A 22 -6.52 15.75 6.73
C THR A 22 -5.71 16.45 7.82
N VAL A 23 -5.54 15.81 8.98
CA VAL A 23 -4.73 16.32 10.10
C VAL A 23 -3.28 15.85 9.89
N PRO A 24 -2.25 16.68 10.19
CA PRO A 24 -0.85 16.24 10.14
C PRO A 24 -0.57 15.02 11.02
N HIS A 25 0.13 14.03 10.48
CA HIS A 25 0.58 12.83 11.16
C HIS A 25 2.09 12.65 11.04
N ASN A 26 2.64 11.79 11.87
CA ASN A 26 4.00 11.29 11.69
C ASN A 26 4.06 10.31 10.52
N LYS A 27 5.28 10.01 10.08
CA LYS A 27 5.55 8.98 9.06
C LYS A 27 5.16 7.60 9.59
N ASN A 28 4.63 6.79 8.69
CA ASN A 28 4.54 5.35 8.89
C ASN A 28 5.77 4.65 8.31
N VAL A 29 6.02 3.45 8.79
CA VAL A 29 7.15 2.62 8.37
C VAL A 29 6.74 1.64 7.30
N ILE A 30 7.51 1.60 6.22
CA ILE A 30 7.55 0.50 5.26
C ILE A 30 8.90 -0.23 5.45
N LEU A 31 8.81 -1.45 5.97
CA LEU A 31 9.96 -2.35 6.08
C LEU A 31 9.97 -3.32 4.89
N GLU A 32 10.87 -3.11 3.95
CA GLU A 32 11.11 -4.02 2.84
C GLU A 32 12.21 -5.01 3.25
N GLU A 33 11.81 -6.25 3.57
CA GLU A 33 12.71 -7.32 3.98
C GLU A 33 13.13 -8.17 2.78
N PHE A 34 14.43 -8.23 2.49
CA PHE A 34 14.99 -9.08 1.45
C PHE A 34 15.20 -10.50 1.97
N THR A 35 14.57 -11.48 1.31
CA THR A 35 14.49 -12.86 1.78
C THR A 35 14.60 -13.88 0.64
N GLY A 36 14.65 -15.16 0.99
CA GLY A 36 14.62 -16.27 0.04
C GLY A 36 14.43 -17.61 0.73
N ILE A 37 13.79 -18.56 0.03
CA ILE A 37 13.42 -19.89 0.56
C ILE A 37 14.61 -20.73 1.02
N HIS A 38 15.80 -20.50 0.46
CA HIS A 38 17.04 -21.20 0.80
C HIS A 38 17.92 -20.42 1.80
N CYS A 39 17.47 -19.25 2.27
CA CYS A 39 18.20 -18.46 3.24
C CYS A 39 17.99 -19.01 4.67
N VAL A 40 19.05 -19.52 5.29
CA VAL A 40 18.99 -20.17 6.61
C VAL A 40 18.53 -19.23 7.72
N PHE A 41 18.97 -17.97 7.69
CA PHE A 41 18.70 -16.99 8.74
C PHE A 41 17.48 -16.09 8.44
N CYS A 42 16.85 -16.21 7.25
CA CYS A 42 15.70 -15.38 6.91
C CYS A 42 14.49 -15.61 7.81
N PRO A 43 14.18 -16.82 8.32
CA PRO A 43 13.10 -16.99 9.28
C PRO A 43 13.27 -16.18 10.58
N ASP A 44 14.51 -15.90 11.02
CA ASP A 44 14.76 -15.00 12.15
C ASP A 44 14.44 -13.54 11.80
N GLY A 45 14.76 -13.09 10.57
CA GLY A 45 14.33 -11.79 10.05
C GLY A 45 12.82 -11.65 10.07
N HIS A 46 12.08 -12.66 9.59
CA HIS A 46 10.61 -12.68 9.61
C HIS A 46 10.05 -12.52 11.03
N VAL A 47 10.67 -13.16 12.05
CA VAL A 47 10.26 -13.01 13.46
C VAL A 47 10.47 -11.57 13.94
N ILE A 48 11.63 -10.98 13.62
CA ILE A 48 11.95 -9.62 14.04
C ILE A 48 11.01 -8.62 13.35
N ALA A 49 10.83 -8.73 12.03
CA ALA A 49 9.90 -7.86 11.28
C ALA A 49 8.47 -7.94 11.82
N GLN A 50 7.97 -9.17 12.09
CA GLN A 50 6.66 -9.37 12.69
C GLN A 50 6.58 -8.78 14.10
N SER A 51 7.66 -8.86 14.89
CA SER A 51 7.70 -8.30 16.25
C SER A 51 7.60 -6.77 16.21
N ILE A 52 8.30 -6.13 15.28
CA ILE A 52 8.23 -4.67 15.08
C ILE A 52 6.80 -4.28 14.67
N LYS A 53 6.20 -5.00 13.71
CA LYS A 53 4.82 -4.77 13.32
C LYS A 53 3.83 -4.95 14.48
N ASN A 54 4.07 -5.89 15.38
CA ASN A 54 3.21 -6.11 16.55
C ASN A 54 3.31 -4.98 17.59
N ILE A 55 4.44 -4.28 17.66
CA ILE A 55 4.60 -3.09 18.51
C ILE A 55 3.77 -1.92 17.96
N TRP A 56 3.78 -1.73 16.65
CA TRP A 56 3.07 -0.64 15.95
C TRP A 56 2.20 -1.21 14.80
N PRO A 57 1.07 -1.86 15.14
CA PRO A 57 0.29 -2.63 14.16
C PRO A 57 -0.34 -1.80 13.06
N ASP A 58 -0.60 -0.51 13.32
CA ASP A 58 -1.26 0.41 12.39
C ASP A 58 -0.25 1.31 11.65
N ASP A 59 1.01 1.37 12.11
CA ASP A 59 2.01 2.31 11.61
C ASP A 59 3.20 1.62 10.91
N VAL A 60 3.36 0.30 11.05
CA VAL A 60 4.43 -0.48 10.41
C VAL A 60 3.85 -1.48 9.43
N PHE A 61 4.32 -1.43 8.19
CA PHE A 61 3.91 -2.33 7.11
C PHE A 61 5.14 -3.06 6.57
N VAL A 62 5.07 -4.40 6.57
CA VAL A 62 6.17 -5.27 6.14
C VAL A 62 5.90 -5.76 4.72
N LEU A 63 6.93 -5.75 3.89
CA LEU A 63 6.98 -6.34 2.56
C LEU A 63 8.12 -7.35 2.51
N ASN A 64 7.81 -8.64 2.40
CA ASN A 64 8.81 -9.68 2.23
C ASN A 64 9.11 -9.87 0.74
N LEU A 65 10.31 -9.49 0.35
CA LEU A 65 10.78 -9.46 -1.03
C LEU A 65 11.68 -10.66 -1.30
N HIS A 66 11.12 -11.69 -1.93
CA HIS A 66 11.91 -12.85 -2.37
C HIS A 66 12.78 -12.44 -3.57
N THR A 67 14.11 -12.45 -3.40
CA THR A 67 15.06 -11.92 -4.39
C THR A 67 16.42 -12.61 -4.30
N GLY A 68 17.21 -12.48 -5.35
CA GLY A 68 18.58 -12.97 -5.44
C GLY A 68 18.72 -14.49 -5.38
N GLY A 69 19.94 -14.97 -5.17
CA GLY A 69 20.28 -16.39 -5.27
C GLY A 69 19.57 -17.31 -4.29
N TYR A 70 19.27 -16.83 -3.09
CA TYR A 70 18.54 -17.63 -2.07
C TYR A 70 17.04 -17.77 -2.35
N ALA A 71 16.49 -16.99 -3.28
CA ALA A 71 15.09 -17.09 -3.68
C ALA A 71 14.87 -17.96 -4.91
N ILE A 72 15.94 -18.43 -5.59
CA ILE A 72 15.84 -19.29 -6.77
C ILE A 72 15.29 -20.66 -6.34
N PRO A 73 14.12 -21.09 -6.89
CA PRO A 73 13.52 -22.36 -6.48
C PRO A 73 14.32 -23.55 -7.03
N GLY A 74 14.37 -24.64 -6.26
CA GLY A 74 14.80 -25.95 -6.70
C GLY A 74 13.71 -26.68 -7.49
N GLN A 75 14.03 -27.89 -7.92
CA GLN A 75 13.06 -28.72 -8.67
C GLN A 75 11.83 -29.04 -7.79
N GLY A 76 10.64 -28.66 -8.28
CA GLY A 76 9.37 -28.90 -7.58
C GLY A 76 9.04 -27.90 -6.48
N GLU A 77 9.85 -26.87 -6.29
CA GLU A 77 9.56 -25.77 -5.38
C GLU A 77 8.82 -24.63 -6.09
N PRO A 78 7.98 -23.88 -5.38
CA PRO A 78 7.31 -22.72 -5.95
C PRO A 78 8.29 -21.57 -6.15
N ASP A 79 8.10 -20.79 -7.21
CA ASP A 79 8.84 -19.54 -7.40
C ASP A 79 8.10 -18.37 -6.74
N PHE A 80 8.70 -17.82 -5.70
CA PHE A 80 8.13 -16.68 -4.95
C PHE A 80 8.67 -15.33 -5.41
N ARG A 81 9.60 -15.33 -6.35
CA ARG A 81 10.19 -14.10 -6.87
C ARG A 81 9.19 -13.34 -7.72
N VAL A 82 9.30 -12.03 -7.70
CA VAL A 82 8.73 -11.11 -8.68
C VAL A 82 9.85 -10.17 -9.12
N ILE A 83 9.88 -9.81 -10.39
CA ILE A 83 11.03 -9.10 -10.98
C ILE A 83 11.27 -7.73 -10.32
N GLU A 84 10.21 -7.10 -9.85
CA GLU A 84 10.28 -5.81 -9.18
C GLU A 84 11.08 -5.88 -7.87
N ASN A 85 11.08 -7.03 -7.17
CA ASN A 85 11.86 -7.22 -5.94
C ASN A 85 13.36 -7.11 -6.19
N ASP A 86 13.85 -7.64 -7.31
CA ASP A 86 15.27 -7.57 -7.66
C ASP A 86 15.71 -6.13 -7.90
N SER A 87 14.88 -5.31 -8.54
CA SER A 87 15.16 -3.89 -8.77
C SER A 87 15.22 -3.09 -7.45
N ILE A 88 14.35 -3.42 -6.47
CA ILE A 88 14.37 -2.76 -5.16
C ILE A 88 15.61 -3.19 -4.36
N ALA A 89 15.99 -4.47 -4.45
CA ALA A 89 17.22 -4.97 -3.82
C ALA A 89 18.48 -4.29 -4.40
N GLU A 90 18.50 -4.06 -5.72
CA GLU A 90 19.60 -3.40 -6.41
C GLU A 90 19.79 -1.95 -5.93
N ILE A 91 18.71 -1.13 -5.91
CA ILE A 91 18.81 0.25 -5.42
C ILE A 91 19.11 0.35 -3.92
N SER A 92 18.84 -0.70 -3.15
CA SER A 92 19.12 -0.75 -1.72
C SER A 92 20.57 -1.15 -1.41
N ASN A 93 21.36 -1.55 -2.41
CA ASN A 93 22.74 -2.04 -2.29
C ASN A 93 22.88 -3.18 -1.27
N LEU A 94 22.14 -4.25 -1.52
CA LEU A 94 22.03 -5.41 -0.64
C LEU A 94 23.36 -6.19 -0.58
N ALA A 95 23.94 -6.36 0.62
CA ALA A 95 25.20 -7.08 0.83
C ALA A 95 25.03 -8.54 1.31
N GLY A 96 23.83 -8.91 1.79
CA GLY A 96 23.57 -10.27 2.32
C GLY A 96 22.13 -10.45 2.78
N TYR A 97 21.80 -11.65 3.28
CA TYR A 97 20.45 -12.04 3.70
C TYR A 97 20.44 -12.61 5.13
N PRO A 98 19.37 -12.37 5.94
CA PRO A 98 18.35 -11.38 5.69
C PRO A 98 18.90 -9.96 5.86
N ALA A 99 18.43 -9.07 5.04
CA ALA A 99 18.61 -7.64 5.20
C ALA A 99 17.31 -6.94 4.87
N GLY A 100 17.19 -5.66 5.20
CA GLY A 100 16.00 -4.89 4.86
C GLY A 100 16.29 -3.41 4.81
N THR A 101 15.38 -2.66 4.24
CA THR A 101 15.40 -1.21 4.24
C THR A 101 14.18 -0.67 4.96
N VAL A 102 14.40 0.30 5.85
CA VAL A 102 13.34 1.01 6.56
C VAL A 102 13.12 2.35 5.86
N ASN A 103 11.97 2.51 5.24
CA ASN A 103 11.59 3.66 4.42
C ASN A 103 12.63 4.03 3.33
N ARG A 104 13.44 3.08 2.86
CA ARG A 104 14.54 3.33 1.89
C ARG A 104 15.44 4.49 2.31
N ARG A 105 15.63 4.66 3.61
CA ARG A 105 16.44 5.72 4.17
C ARG A 105 17.85 5.22 4.50
N GLN A 106 18.84 6.08 4.33
CA GLN A 106 20.18 5.81 4.83
C GLN A 106 20.26 6.11 6.32
N PHE A 107 20.69 5.11 7.08
CA PHE A 107 21.00 5.22 8.51
C PHE A 107 22.49 4.93 8.73
N PRO A 108 23.05 5.25 9.89
CA PRO A 108 24.45 4.88 10.21
C PRO A 108 24.73 3.36 10.12
N ALA A 109 23.69 2.53 10.32
CA ALA A 109 23.77 1.07 10.23
C ALA A 109 23.67 0.51 8.80
N THR A 110 23.36 1.35 7.78
CA THR A 110 23.21 0.89 6.39
C THR A 110 24.56 0.47 5.80
N GLN A 111 24.49 -0.52 4.90
CA GLN A 111 25.67 -1.13 4.31
C GLN A 111 26.05 -0.47 2.98
N GLY A 112 27.35 -0.35 2.74
CA GLY A 112 27.90 0.00 1.41
C GLY A 112 27.40 1.30 0.78
N GLY A 113 26.87 2.25 1.58
CA GLY A 113 26.30 3.50 1.09
C GLY A 113 24.87 3.35 0.48
N GLY A 114 24.27 2.16 0.61
CA GLY A 114 22.88 1.91 0.24
C GLY A 114 21.90 2.18 1.40
N THR A 115 20.73 1.59 1.32
CA THR A 115 19.67 1.69 2.34
C THR A 115 19.41 0.39 3.09
N ALA A 116 19.98 -0.73 2.61
CA ALA A 116 19.87 -2.03 3.29
C ALA A 116 20.68 -2.08 4.57
N MET A 117 20.13 -2.68 5.61
CA MET A 117 20.75 -2.90 6.91
C MET A 117 20.44 -4.28 7.47
N SER A 118 21.21 -4.69 8.48
CA SER A 118 20.97 -5.94 9.20
C SER A 118 19.67 -5.87 10.00
N ARG A 119 19.03 -7.03 10.17
CA ARG A 119 17.77 -7.15 10.92
C ARG A 119 17.83 -6.67 12.37
N GLY A 120 19.02 -6.67 12.98
CA GLY A 120 19.21 -6.16 14.34
C GLY A 120 19.00 -4.66 14.49
N ASP A 121 19.08 -3.90 13.39
CA ASP A 121 18.98 -2.44 13.39
C ASP A 121 17.58 -1.93 13.00
N TRP A 122 16.66 -2.82 12.55
CA TRP A 122 15.36 -2.43 12.03
C TRP A 122 14.45 -1.76 13.06
N LEU A 123 14.49 -2.22 14.32
CA LEU A 123 13.66 -1.68 15.39
C LEU A 123 14.00 -0.21 15.68
N ASP A 124 15.29 0.10 15.81
CA ASP A 124 15.77 1.45 16.09
C ASP A 124 15.48 2.38 14.91
N ALA A 125 15.73 1.92 13.68
CA ALA A 125 15.41 2.66 12.47
C ALA A 125 13.90 2.93 12.35
N ALA A 126 13.04 1.94 12.62
CA ALA A 126 11.59 2.11 12.61
C ALA A 126 11.13 3.14 13.65
N SER A 127 11.68 3.07 14.88
CA SER A 127 11.38 4.04 15.94
C SER A 127 11.77 5.47 15.54
N GLU A 128 12.91 5.64 14.87
CA GLU A 128 13.36 6.95 14.38
C GLU A 128 12.43 7.51 13.30
N ILE A 129 11.95 6.69 12.35
CA ILE A 129 11.01 7.11 11.32
C ILE A 129 9.67 7.53 11.91
N LEU A 130 9.11 6.73 12.83
CA LEU A 130 7.82 6.99 13.46
C LEU A 130 7.79 8.30 14.28
N ALA A 131 8.94 8.79 14.70
CA ALA A 131 9.06 10.06 15.42
C ALA A 131 9.07 11.30 14.51
N GLN A 132 9.11 11.14 13.18
CA GLN A 132 9.24 12.24 12.22
C GLN A 132 7.90 12.63 11.60
N PRO A 133 7.64 13.93 11.38
CA PRO A 133 6.42 14.37 10.69
C PRO A 133 6.43 13.96 9.21
N SER A 134 5.24 13.65 8.71
CA SER A 134 4.98 13.49 7.27
C SER A 134 4.32 14.75 6.70
N TYR A 135 4.74 15.21 5.54
CA TYR A 135 4.09 16.31 4.83
C TYR A 135 2.91 15.85 3.95
N VAL A 136 2.70 14.55 3.84
CA VAL A 136 1.60 13.94 3.10
C VAL A 136 1.00 12.78 3.88
N ASN A 137 -0.33 12.74 3.96
CA ASN A 137 -1.07 11.59 4.48
C ASN A 137 -1.54 10.70 3.32
N ILE A 138 -1.67 9.41 3.57
CA ILE A 138 -2.19 8.43 2.63
C ILE A 138 -3.32 7.64 3.28
N GLY A 139 -4.45 7.54 2.56
CA GLY A 139 -5.58 6.69 2.93
C GLY A 139 -5.89 5.72 1.80
N MET A 140 -6.27 4.48 2.14
CA MET A 140 -6.59 3.45 1.16
C MET A 140 -7.87 2.71 1.52
N LEU A 141 -8.55 2.24 0.48
CA LEU A 141 -9.69 1.33 0.58
C LEU A 141 -9.54 0.26 -0.50
N MET A 142 -9.67 -1.02 -0.12
CA MET A 142 -9.65 -2.11 -1.08
C MET A 142 -10.96 -2.90 -1.02
N GLN A 143 -11.58 -3.11 -2.18
CA GLN A 143 -12.84 -3.83 -2.35
C GLN A 143 -12.65 -4.96 -3.35
N TYR A 144 -13.38 -6.04 -3.16
CA TYR A 144 -13.44 -7.14 -4.12
C TYR A 144 -14.79 -7.15 -4.82
N ASP A 145 -14.80 -6.88 -6.12
CA ASP A 145 -15.97 -7.02 -6.97
C ASP A 145 -16.04 -8.45 -7.49
N THR A 146 -16.97 -9.23 -6.96
CA THR A 146 -17.16 -10.64 -7.32
C THR A 146 -17.77 -10.83 -8.70
N ALA A 147 -18.55 -9.84 -9.20
CA ALA A 147 -19.16 -9.92 -10.51
C ALA A 147 -18.14 -9.68 -11.63
N ALA A 148 -17.28 -8.69 -11.46
CA ALA A 148 -16.20 -8.37 -12.39
C ALA A 148 -14.93 -9.21 -12.14
N ASN A 149 -14.86 -9.92 -10.99
CA ASN A 149 -13.66 -10.61 -10.50
C ASN A 149 -12.43 -9.69 -10.46
N THR A 150 -12.59 -8.54 -9.81
CA THR A 150 -11.54 -7.51 -9.74
C THR A 150 -11.35 -7.02 -8.31
N LEU A 151 -10.09 -6.67 -7.96
CA LEU A 151 -9.80 -5.81 -6.82
C LEU A 151 -9.89 -4.35 -7.27
N ILE A 152 -10.62 -3.56 -6.51
CA ILE A 152 -10.70 -2.10 -6.66
C ILE A 152 -9.91 -1.52 -5.49
N VAL A 153 -8.84 -0.79 -5.79
CA VAL A 153 -8.01 -0.13 -4.79
C VAL A 153 -8.11 1.38 -4.99
N ASP A 154 -8.76 2.03 -4.03
CA ASP A 154 -8.84 3.49 -3.96
C ASP A 154 -7.72 4.00 -3.06
N VAL A 155 -7.03 5.03 -3.51
CA VAL A 155 -5.97 5.70 -2.77
C VAL A 155 -6.24 7.19 -2.77
N GLU A 156 -6.19 7.79 -1.58
CA GLU A 156 -6.27 9.23 -1.39
C GLU A 156 -4.99 9.73 -0.74
N LEU A 157 -4.42 10.81 -1.29
CA LEU A 157 -3.29 11.53 -0.70
C LEU A 157 -3.77 12.93 -0.32
N TYR A 158 -3.37 13.39 0.86
CA TYR A 158 -3.64 14.75 1.33
C TYR A 158 -2.36 15.36 1.88
N TYR A 159 -1.93 16.48 1.27
CA TYR A 159 -0.73 17.19 1.69
C TYR A 159 -1.07 18.10 2.87
N THR A 160 -0.41 17.87 3.99
CA THR A 160 -0.58 18.65 5.23
C THR A 160 0.48 19.74 5.37
N ASP A 161 1.59 19.60 4.60
CA ASP A 161 2.65 20.59 4.50
C ASP A 161 3.18 20.61 3.05
N SER A 162 4.15 21.47 2.78
CA SER A 162 4.74 21.62 1.45
C SER A 162 5.72 20.49 1.13
N THR A 163 5.73 20.08 -0.14
CA THR A 163 6.80 19.21 -0.67
C THR A 163 8.16 19.85 -0.47
N THR A 164 9.19 19.03 -0.23
CA THR A 164 10.57 19.47 -0.17
C THR A 164 10.99 20.12 -1.50
N VAL A 165 11.80 21.17 -1.41
CA VAL A 165 12.34 21.88 -2.58
C VAL A 165 13.86 21.91 -2.49
N ASP A 166 14.52 21.86 -3.64
CA ASP A 166 15.95 22.02 -3.75
C ASP A 166 16.39 23.49 -3.69
N GLY A 167 17.70 23.75 -3.79
CA GLY A 167 18.25 25.09 -3.77
C GLY A 167 17.84 25.98 -4.96
N PHE A 168 17.17 25.44 -5.97
CA PHE A 168 16.63 26.13 -7.13
C PHE A 168 15.12 26.34 -7.04
N GLY A 169 14.48 25.88 -5.96
CA GLY A 169 13.03 25.98 -5.75
C GLY A 169 12.23 24.91 -6.51
N LEU A 170 12.87 23.88 -7.05
CA LEU A 170 12.20 22.77 -7.70
C LEU A 170 11.79 21.74 -6.64
N ALA A 171 10.53 21.31 -6.69
CA ALA A 171 10.03 20.32 -5.77
C ALA A 171 10.48 18.90 -6.14
N SER A 172 10.70 18.07 -5.12
CA SER A 172 10.81 16.63 -5.28
C SER A 172 9.52 16.07 -5.87
N ILE A 173 9.64 15.26 -6.90
CA ILE A 173 8.48 14.56 -7.49
C ILE A 173 8.11 13.41 -6.57
N ASN A 174 6.86 13.37 -6.11
CA ASN A 174 6.38 12.25 -5.32
C ASN A 174 5.83 11.14 -6.23
N TYR A 175 6.15 9.90 -5.89
CA TYR A 175 5.67 8.70 -6.59
C TYR A 175 4.80 7.88 -5.65
N LEU A 176 3.61 7.49 -6.12
CA LEU A 176 2.72 6.59 -5.42
C LEU A 176 3.02 5.16 -5.84
N ASN A 177 3.33 4.32 -4.88
CA ASN A 177 3.52 2.89 -5.03
C ASN A 177 2.32 2.15 -4.42
N VAL A 178 1.80 1.14 -5.12
CA VAL A 178 0.75 0.25 -4.62
C VAL A 178 1.15 -1.19 -4.92
N VAL A 179 1.30 -1.97 -3.85
CA VAL A 179 1.79 -3.35 -3.88
C VAL A 179 0.72 -4.28 -3.32
N LEU A 180 0.36 -5.33 -4.05
CA LEU A 180 -0.41 -6.44 -3.52
C LEU A 180 0.51 -7.37 -2.74
N VAL A 181 0.10 -7.67 -1.52
CA VAL A 181 0.82 -8.52 -0.57
C VAL A 181 -0.09 -9.68 -0.19
N GLN A 182 0.44 -10.89 -0.14
CA GLN A 182 -0.35 -12.06 0.29
C GLN A 182 0.29 -12.72 1.49
N ASP A 183 -0.53 -13.02 2.47
CA ASP A 183 -0.16 -13.78 3.67
C ASP A 183 -0.46 -15.27 3.50
N SER A 184 0.08 -16.09 4.41
CA SER A 184 -0.23 -17.52 4.56
C SER A 184 0.04 -18.35 3.30
N ILE A 185 1.11 -18.03 2.58
CA ILE A 185 1.54 -18.81 1.42
C ILE A 185 2.40 -19.98 1.92
N ALA A 186 1.96 -21.21 1.63
CA ALA A 186 2.71 -22.40 1.98
C ALA A 186 3.89 -22.62 1.02
N GLY A 187 5.08 -22.89 1.55
CA GLY A 187 6.26 -23.18 0.76
C GLY A 187 7.42 -23.73 1.61
N PRO A 188 8.53 -24.13 0.97
CA PRO A 188 9.74 -24.51 1.68
C PRO A 188 10.41 -23.29 2.30
N GLN A 189 11.12 -23.47 3.42
CA GLN A 189 11.97 -22.45 4.02
C GLN A 189 13.10 -23.08 4.82
N THR A 190 14.31 -22.95 4.34
CA THR A 190 15.51 -23.41 5.05
C THR A 190 15.64 -22.64 6.36
N GLY A 191 16.06 -23.35 7.44
CA GLY A 191 16.27 -22.74 8.75
C GLY A 191 15.01 -22.50 9.59
N ALA A 192 13.79 -22.73 9.05
CA ALA A 192 12.55 -22.47 9.76
C ALA A 192 12.47 -23.20 11.11
N SER A 193 12.90 -24.48 11.16
CA SER A 193 12.88 -25.28 12.41
C SER A 193 13.72 -24.69 13.54
N SER A 194 14.79 -23.96 13.19
CA SER A 194 15.69 -23.36 14.18
C SER A 194 15.31 -21.93 14.56
N PHE A 195 14.79 -21.16 13.60
CA PHE A 195 14.65 -19.72 13.76
C PHE A 195 13.19 -19.21 13.80
N ASN A 196 12.24 -19.98 13.25
CA ASN A 196 10.81 -19.65 13.33
C ASN A 196 9.94 -20.91 13.30
N PRO A 197 10.04 -21.81 14.29
CA PRO A 197 9.27 -23.05 14.31
C PRO A 197 7.76 -22.82 14.40
N GLY A 198 7.33 -21.66 14.92
CA GLY A 198 5.90 -21.30 15.02
C GLY A 198 5.21 -21.06 13.67
N ALA A 199 5.96 -20.82 12.60
CA ALA A 199 5.42 -20.66 11.27
C ALA A 199 5.42 -21.97 10.44
N ILE A 200 5.85 -23.10 11.03
CA ILE A 200 5.82 -24.40 10.37
C ILE A 200 4.40 -24.95 10.38
N ILE A 201 3.96 -25.40 9.22
CA ILE A 201 2.64 -25.98 9.00
C ILE A 201 2.75 -27.35 8.33
N ASN A 202 1.65 -28.08 8.25
CA ASN A 202 1.58 -29.32 7.48
C ASN A 202 1.62 -29.01 5.97
N GLY A 203 2.41 -29.78 5.23
CA GLY A 203 2.51 -29.59 3.79
C GLY A 203 3.57 -30.50 3.14
N PRO A 204 3.79 -30.34 1.84
CA PRO A 204 4.62 -31.27 1.07
C PRO A 204 6.13 -31.07 1.21
N TRP A 205 6.58 -29.97 1.81
CA TRP A 205 8.01 -29.69 2.02
C TRP A 205 8.44 -30.01 3.46
N SER A 206 9.73 -30.13 3.69
CA SER A 206 10.29 -30.41 5.02
C SER A 206 11.41 -29.42 5.38
N PRO A 207 11.09 -28.35 6.14
CA PRO A 207 9.76 -27.97 6.63
C PRO A 207 8.89 -27.30 5.58
N THR A 208 7.56 -27.42 5.70
CA THR A 208 6.61 -26.50 5.05
C THR A 208 6.40 -25.31 5.96
N TYR A 209 6.59 -24.11 5.41
CA TYR A 209 6.55 -22.84 6.12
C TYR A 209 5.37 -21.99 5.62
N SER A 210 4.74 -21.23 6.51
CA SER A 210 3.72 -20.27 6.17
C SER A 210 4.33 -18.88 5.98
N HIS A 211 4.60 -18.52 4.75
CA HIS A 211 5.15 -17.21 4.42
C HIS A 211 4.10 -16.10 4.60
N GLN A 212 4.51 -14.99 5.21
CA GLN A 212 3.68 -13.82 5.47
C GLN A 212 4.22 -12.60 4.71
N HIS A 213 3.37 -11.59 4.52
CA HIS A 213 3.74 -10.29 3.94
C HIS A 213 4.45 -10.35 2.59
N MET A 214 4.20 -11.41 1.82
CA MET A 214 4.91 -11.64 0.56
C MET A 214 4.43 -10.66 -0.51
N ALA A 215 5.32 -9.82 -1.03
CA ALA A 215 5.03 -8.95 -2.16
C ALA A 215 4.76 -9.80 -3.41
N ARG A 216 3.58 -9.60 -4.05
CA ARG A 216 3.14 -10.42 -5.19
C ARG A 216 2.97 -9.65 -6.47
N LYS A 217 2.52 -8.38 -6.39
CA LYS A 217 2.29 -7.55 -7.59
C LYS A 217 2.41 -6.08 -7.27
N TYR A 218 3.18 -5.38 -8.07
CA TYR A 218 3.30 -3.93 -8.03
C TYR A 218 2.33 -3.33 -9.05
N ILE A 219 1.19 -2.81 -8.57
CA ILE A 219 0.11 -2.29 -9.44
C ILE A 219 0.59 -1.05 -10.20
N THR A 220 1.41 -0.22 -9.56
CA THR A 220 1.94 1.03 -10.11
C THR A 220 3.32 0.87 -10.75
N GLY A 221 3.78 -0.37 -10.94
CA GLY A 221 5.16 -0.65 -11.36
C GLY A 221 6.16 -0.62 -10.20
N GLN A 222 7.38 -1.02 -10.47
CA GLN A 222 8.43 -1.27 -9.45
C GLN A 222 8.82 -0.05 -8.60
N PHE A 223 8.66 1.17 -9.15
CA PHE A 223 9.01 2.43 -8.47
C PHE A 223 7.84 3.40 -8.41
N GLY A 224 6.63 2.92 -8.66
CA GLY A 224 5.42 3.72 -8.58
C GLY A 224 5.16 4.61 -9.80
N GLU A 225 4.11 5.41 -9.70
CA GLU A 225 3.76 6.42 -10.69
C GLU A 225 3.88 7.83 -10.09
N ALA A 226 4.35 8.78 -10.90
CA ALA A 226 4.45 10.17 -10.47
C ALA A 226 3.07 10.75 -10.16
N VAL A 227 2.91 11.30 -8.97
CA VAL A 227 1.65 11.93 -8.51
C VAL A 227 1.77 13.43 -8.32
N THR A 228 3.00 13.96 -8.25
CA THR A 228 3.29 15.40 -8.31
C THR A 228 4.25 15.71 -9.47
N THR A 229 4.61 16.96 -9.62
CA THR A 229 5.60 17.44 -10.57
C THR A 229 6.70 18.21 -9.83
N MET A 230 7.67 18.76 -10.54
CA MET A 230 8.68 19.64 -9.96
C MET A 230 8.10 21.00 -9.47
N THR A 231 6.79 21.24 -9.64
CA THR A 231 6.12 22.39 -9.04
C THR A 231 5.73 22.06 -7.61
N PRO A 232 6.12 22.87 -6.62
CA PRO A 232 5.76 22.63 -5.23
C PRO A 232 4.24 22.55 -5.03
N VAL A 233 3.81 21.58 -4.22
CA VAL A 233 2.45 21.49 -3.72
C VAL A 233 2.47 21.70 -2.21
N GLY A 234 1.38 22.22 -1.65
CA GLY A 234 1.31 22.57 -0.24
C GLY A 234 0.04 22.08 0.42
N PRO A 235 -0.21 22.54 1.66
CA PRO A 235 -1.36 22.11 2.45
C PRO A 235 -2.68 22.23 1.70
N GLY A 236 -3.51 21.19 1.81
CA GLY A 236 -4.81 21.12 1.13
C GLY A 236 -4.75 20.55 -0.29
N HIS A 237 -3.56 20.26 -0.83
CA HIS A 237 -3.45 19.55 -2.10
C HIS A 237 -3.91 18.11 -1.91
N PHE A 238 -4.86 17.67 -2.75
CA PHE A 238 -5.48 16.35 -2.67
C PHE A 238 -5.35 15.61 -3.99
N ILE A 239 -5.04 14.31 -3.89
CA ILE A 239 -4.93 13.42 -5.05
C ILE A 239 -5.77 12.17 -4.77
N PHE A 240 -6.57 11.77 -5.75
CA PHE A 240 -7.32 10.51 -5.73
C PHE A 240 -6.85 9.65 -6.90
N LYS A 241 -6.60 8.36 -6.60
CA LYS A 241 -6.29 7.34 -7.59
C LYS A 241 -7.18 6.12 -7.36
N ARG A 242 -7.64 5.51 -8.43
CA ARG A 242 -8.36 4.23 -8.42
C ARG A 242 -7.67 3.24 -9.34
N TYR A 243 -7.31 2.10 -8.80
CA TYR A 243 -6.75 0.98 -9.54
C TYR A 243 -7.77 -0.14 -9.58
N ILE A 244 -7.94 -0.74 -10.76
CA ILE A 244 -8.79 -1.91 -10.98
C ILE A 244 -7.86 -3.03 -11.43
N TYR A 245 -7.68 -4.02 -10.56
CA TYR A 245 -6.80 -5.15 -10.83
C TYR A 245 -7.65 -6.41 -11.09
N PRO A 246 -7.64 -6.96 -12.32
CA PRO A 246 -8.35 -8.18 -12.63
C PRO A 246 -7.68 -9.36 -11.93
N ILE A 247 -8.49 -10.14 -11.21
CA ILE A 247 -7.99 -11.30 -10.47
C ILE A 247 -7.90 -12.49 -11.43
N THR A 248 -6.71 -13.07 -11.48
CA THR A 248 -6.47 -14.38 -12.07
C THR A 248 -6.38 -15.43 -10.96
N PRO A 249 -6.61 -16.73 -11.23
CA PRO A 249 -6.46 -17.77 -10.23
C PRO A 249 -5.06 -17.81 -9.59
N PHE A 250 -4.06 -17.23 -10.26
CA PHE A 250 -2.69 -17.16 -9.79
C PHE A 250 -2.13 -15.75 -10.03
N ILE A 251 -1.39 -15.22 -9.03
CA ILE A 251 -0.55 -14.04 -9.18
C ILE A 251 0.89 -14.53 -9.19
N GLU A 252 1.62 -14.27 -10.28
CA GLU A 252 3.01 -14.72 -10.48
C GLU A 252 3.20 -16.20 -10.07
N GLY A 253 2.32 -17.08 -10.59
CA GLY A 253 2.38 -18.52 -10.37
C GLY A 253 1.87 -19.01 -9.00
N ILE A 254 1.52 -18.12 -8.07
CA ILE A 254 1.01 -18.48 -6.73
C ILE A 254 -0.50 -18.28 -6.68
N ALA A 255 -1.21 -19.28 -6.14
CA ALA A 255 -2.66 -19.25 -6.02
C ALA A 255 -3.14 -18.00 -5.25
N PHE A 256 -4.02 -17.25 -5.88
CA PHE A 256 -4.64 -16.08 -5.28
C PHE A 256 -5.67 -16.52 -4.23
N LYS A 257 -5.63 -15.86 -3.05
CA LYS A 257 -6.63 -16.04 -1.99
C LYS A 257 -7.06 -14.67 -1.49
N VAL A 258 -8.31 -14.31 -1.76
CA VAL A 258 -8.85 -12.99 -1.44
C VAL A 258 -8.79 -12.68 0.05
N GLU A 259 -8.98 -13.68 0.90
CA GLU A 259 -8.94 -13.57 2.36
C GLU A 259 -7.54 -13.29 2.92
N HIS A 260 -6.50 -13.54 2.14
CA HIS A 260 -5.09 -13.33 2.51
C HIS A 260 -4.43 -12.17 1.79
N ILE A 261 -5.16 -11.49 0.89
CA ILE A 261 -4.63 -10.34 0.14
C ILE A 261 -4.76 -9.07 0.95
N LYS A 262 -3.70 -8.27 0.86
CA LYS A 262 -3.62 -6.88 1.34
C LYS A 262 -3.05 -6.00 0.23
N ALA A 263 -3.37 -4.72 0.27
CA ALA A 263 -2.66 -3.71 -0.51
C ALA A 263 -1.85 -2.85 0.46
N VAL A 264 -0.58 -2.64 0.15
CA VAL A 264 0.29 -1.67 0.82
C VAL A 264 0.56 -0.55 -0.16
N GLY A 265 0.21 0.67 0.24
CA GLY A 265 0.47 1.89 -0.53
C GLY A 265 1.46 2.78 0.18
N TYR A 266 2.40 3.38 -0.55
CA TYR A 266 3.36 4.30 0.01
C TYR A 266 3.80 5.35 -1.00
N VAL A 267 4.25 6.50 -0.48
CA VAL A 267 4.72 7.63 -1.27
C VAL A 267 6.22 7.75 -1.13
N THR A 268 6.96 7.80 -2.26
CA THR A 268 8.40 8.07 -2.25
C THR A 268 8.71 9.49 -2.68
N GLU A 269 9.79 10.03 -2.15
CA GLU A 269 10.40 11.28 -2.59
C GLU A 269 11.36 10.98 -3.74
N ASN A 270 11.02 11.37 -4.95
CA ASN A 270 11.68 10.98 -6.20
C ASN A 270 11.55 9.47 -6.50
N LEU A 271 12.00 9.07 -7.70
CA LEU A 271 11.78 7.72 -8.24
C LEU A 271 12.38 6.61 -7.36
N HIS A 272 13.58 6.83 -6.85
CA HIS A 272 14.32 5.85 -6.03
C HIS A 272 14.56 6.36 -4.60
N GLY A 273 13.85 7.42 -4.22
CA GLY A 273 14.12 8.12 -2.96
C GLY A 273 13.50 7.48 -1.74
N GLU A 274 13.67 8.18 -0.62
CA GLU A 274 13.11 7.80 0.68
C GLU A 274 11.59 7.66 0.59
N ILE A 275 11.04 6.66 1.27
CA ILE A 275 9.60 6.51 1.48
C ILE A 275 9.18 7.52 2.54
N ILE A 276 8.28 8.45 2.16
CA ILE A 276 7.81 9.50 3.06
C ILE A 276 6.88 8.90 4.12
N THR A 277 5.89 8.15 3.68
CA THR A 277 4.91 7.46 4.52
C THR A 277 4.19 6.39 3.72
N GLY A 278 3.43 5.53 4.39
CA GLY A 278 2.62 4.51 3.75
C GLY A 278 1.46 4.04 4.61
N THR A 279 0.65 3.16 4.06
CA THR A 279 -0.48 2.51 4.73
C THR A 279 -0.74 1.13 4.13
N GLY A 280 -1.52 0.29 4.83
CA GLY A 280 -1.89 -1.02 4.32
C GLY A 280 -3.33 -1.37 4.69
N VAL A 281 -4.04 -1.98 3.74
CA VAL A 281 -5.45 -2.36 3.92
C VAL A 281 -5.68 -3.79 3.42
N GLY A 282 -6.52 -4.53 4.15
CA GLY A 282 -7.14 -5.75 3.65
C GLY A 282 -8.36 -5.44 2.77
N VAL A 283 -9.02 -6.49 2.26
CA VAL A 283 -10.31 -6.35 1.58
C VAL A 283 -11.35 -5.90 2.61
N SER A 284 -11.80 -4.65 2.51
CA SER A 284 -12.75 -4.03 3.45
C SER A 284 -14.20 -4.45 3.17
N SER A 285 -14.52 -4.76 1.91
CA SER A 285 -15.85 -5.25 1.52
C SER A 285 -15.75 -6.12 0.27
N VAL A 286 -16.58 -7.16 0.25
CA VAL A 286 -16.84 -7.96 -0.94
C VAL A 286 -18.11 -7.42 -1.56
N LEU A 287 -17.99 -6.79 -2.73
CA LEU A 287 -19.15 -6.28 -3.45
C LEU A 287 -19.89 -7.51 -4.02
N PRO A 288 -21.18 -7.72 -3.69
CA PRO A 288 -21.96 -8.77 -4.31
C PRO A 288 -22.06 -8.52 -5.83
N PRO A 289 -22.27 -9.55 -6.65
CA PRO A 289 -22.65 -9.35 -8.04
C PRO A 289 -23.84 -8.37 -8.03
N VAL A 290 -23.67 -7.23 -8.67
CA VAL A 290 -24.71 -6.21 -8.71
C VAL A 290 -25.93 -6.87 -9.35
N ALA A 291 -26.91 -7.30 -8.55
CA ALA A 291 -28.28 -7.32 -9.03
C ALA A 291 -28.49 -5.89 -9.53
N VAL A 292 -28.67 -5.72 -10.82
CA VAL A 292 -28.90 -4.43 -11.45
C VAL A 292 -29.98 -3.75 -10.61
N MET A 293 -29.59 -2.92 -9.66
CA MET A 293 -30.46 -1.89 -9.19
C MET A 293 -30.62 -1.02 -10.44
N GLU A 294 -31.76 -1.16 -11.11
CA GLU A 294 -32.21 -0.14 -12.02
C GLU A 294 -32.06 1.17 -11.25
N ILE A 295 -30.96 1.86 -11.52
CA ILE A 295 -30.86 3.25 -11.13
C ILE A 295 -31.93 3.87 -11.99
N LEU A 296 -33.10 4.07 -11.38
CA LEU A 296 -34.13 4.93 -11.98
C LEU A 296 -33.36 6.16 -12.47
N PRO A 297 -33.51 6.54 -13.75
CA PRO A 297 -32.73 7.62 -14.30
C PRO A 297 -32.97 8.84 -13.40
N ILE A 298 -31.94 9.16 -12.58
CA ILE A 298 -31.91 10.43 -11.90
C ILE A 298 -31.94 11.45 -13.03
N THR A 299 -33.07 12.10 -13.15
CA THR A 299 -33.33 13.21 -14.06
C THR A 299 -32.06 14.06 -14.16
N ASN A 300 -31.55 14.17 -15.36
CA ASN A 300 -30.48 15.00 -15.89
C ASN A 300 -30.01 16.13 -14.95
N ASP A 301 -29.36 15.79 -13.85
CA ASP A 301 -28.80 16.79 -12.98
C ASP A 301 -27.37 17.11 -13.44
N ASN A 302 -27.29 18.06 -14.37
CA ASN A 302 -26.03 18.71 -14.73
C ASN A 302 -25.43 19.52 -13.57
N VAL A 303 -25.87 19.24 -12.35
CA VAL A 303 -25.43 19.94 -11.13
C VAL A 303 -24.13 19.30 -10.61
N THR A 304 -23.17 20.16 -10.34
CA THR A 304 -21.91 19.77 -9.71
C THR A 304 -21.91 20.19 -8.26
N TYR A 305 -21.50 19.32 -7.38
CA TYR A 305 -21.43 19.57 -5.94
C TYR A 305 -19.97 19.55 -5.48
N ASP A 306 -19.65 20.33 -4.46
CA ASP A 306 -18.40 20.17 -3.72
C ASP A 306 -18.49 18.96 -2.78
N ILE A 307 -17.38 18.66 -2.09
CA ILE A 307 -17.31 17.53 -1.14
C ILE A 307 -18.25 17.68 0.07
N TYR A 308 -18.78 18.89 0.30
CA TYR A 308 -19.74 19.20 1.35
C TYR A 308 -21.20 19.19 0.84
N GLY A 309 -21.45 18.73 -0.39
CA GLY A 309 -22.78 18.66 -1.00
C GLY A 309 -23.35 20.02 -1.46
N ARG A 310 -22.56 21.09 -1.51
CA ARG A 310 -22.99 22.40 -1.98
C ARG A 310 -22.89 22.48 -3.50
N VAL A 311 -23.91 23.05 -4.13
CA VAL A 311 -23.90 23.29 -5.58
C VAL A 311 -22.80 24.27 -5.96
N VAL A 312 -21.98 23.88 -6.91
CA VAL A 312 -20.85 24.71 -7.38
C VAL A 312 -21.06 25.06 -8.86
N LYS A 313 -21.04 26.33 -9.18
CA LYS A 313 -21.13 26.84 -10.53
C LYS A 313 -19.74 27.03 -11.17
N ASP A 314 -18.77 27.48 -10.37
CA ASP A 314 -17.42 27.73 -10.82
C ASP A 314 -16.45 26.73 -10.18
N LEU A 315 -15.85 25.88 -11.03
CA LEU A 315 -14.94 24.83 -10.57
C LEU A 315 -13.52 25.39 -10.41
N LYS A 316 -12.98 25.29 -9.21
CA LYS A 316 -11.58 25.63 -8.94
C LYS A 316 -10.67 24.45 -9.34
N LYS A 317 -9.46 24.76 -9.83
CA LYS A 317 -8.44 23.75 -10.12
C LYS A 317 -8.04 22.99 -8.86
N ASN A 318 -7.63 21.73 -9.03
CA ASN A 318 -7.16 20.84 -7.98
C ASN A 318 -8.17 20.66 -6.83
N THR A 319 -9.46 20.73 -7.13
CA THR A 319 -10.54 20.57 -6.14
C THR A 319 -11.45 19.42 -6.56
N ILE A 320 -11.87 18.61 -5.57
CA ILE A 320 -12.77 17.50 -5.79
C ILE A 320 -14.19 18.00 -5.91
N TYR A 321 -14.89 17.42 -6.87
CA TYR A 321 -16.30 17.64 -7.09
C TYR A 321 -17.05 16.33 -7.31
N ILE A 322 -18.35 16.35 -7.10
CA ILE A 322 -19.25 15.24 -7.34
C ILE A 322 -20.24 15.67 -8.42
N LYS A 323 -20.31 14.89 -9.51
CA LYS A 323 -21.29 15.05 -10.57
C LYS A 323 -21.75 13.68 -11.03
N ASN A 324 -23.06 13.50 -11.15
CA ASN A 324 -23.67 12.20 -11.51
C ASN A 324 -23.15 11.05 -10.65
N ASN A 325 -23.08 11.26 -9.34
CA ASN A 325 -22.55 10.30 -8.35
C ASN A 325 -21.09 9.87 -8.57
N LYS A 326 -20.34 10.58 -9.38
CA LYS A 326 -18.91 10.34 -9.60
C LYS A 326 -18.08 11.48 -9.05
N LYS A 327 -17.04 11.13 -8.27
CA LYS A 327 -16.02 12.11 -7.87
C LYS A 327 -15.14 12.42 -9.08
N PHE A 328 -14.78 13.67 -9.27
CA PHE A 328 -13.80 14.11 -10.26
C PHE A 328 -13.02 15.31 -9.74
N ILE A 329 -11.86 15.52 -10.30
CA ILE A 329 -11.00 16.67 -9.99
C ILE A 329 -10.92 17.53 -11.24
N LYS A 330 -11.09 18.84 -11.08
CA LYS A 330 -10.77 19.77 -12.14
C LYS A 330 -9.27 20.02 -12.14
N LEU A 331 -8.59 19.55 -13.18
CA LEU A 331 -7.17 19.83 -13.45
C LEU A 331 -6.96 21.23 -13.98
#